data_853bf18f16619b45f86930859814d772
#
_entry.id   853bf18f16619b45f86930859814d772
#
_cell.length_a   1.000
_cell.length_b   1.000
_cell.length_c   1.000
_cell.angle_alpha   90.00
_cell.angle_beta   90.00
_cell.angle_gamma   90.00
#
_symmetry.space_group_name_H-M   'P 1'
#
loop_
_entity.id
_entity.type
_entity.pdbx_description
1 polymer ?
#
loop_
_entity_poly.entity_id
_entity_poly.type
_entity_poly.pdbx_seq_one_letter_code
_entity_poly.pdbx_strand_id
1 'polypeptide(L)'
;EYRRQRQMCIRDREKLAKGTSGFTGADLENLLNEAALLAGRRDEKAITMADLQQSVIKVIAGPEKHSRVIPEHERRLTAYHEAGHAVVMHTLPDLDPVHQITIVPRGQAGGMTIFLPDEDRSYLSRTHLLNSIAGLLGGRAAEQLVLGDISTGASNDISRATQLARKMVGTYGMSDRMGSVAFDAGHDEVFIGRSMAQTRPYSEETAAEMD
;
A
#
# COMPACT_ATOMS: atom_id res chain seq x y z
N GLU A 1 9.55 14.05 37.33
CA GLU A 1 8.49 13.17 36.81
C GLU A 1 7.78 13.79 35.59
N TYR A 2 7.38 15.04 35.66
CA TYR A 2 6.70 15.78 34.59
C TYR A 2 7.57 15.93 33.30
N ARG A 3 8.90 16.03 33.44
CA ARG A 3 9.84 16.13 32.34
C ARG A 3 10.07 14.79 31.61
N ARG A 4 10.04 13.64 32.33
CA ARG A 4 10.14 12.31 31.76
C ARG A 4 8.88 11.95 30.97
N GLN A 5 7.70 12.28 31.45
CA GLN A 5 6.44 12.11 30.73
C GLN A 5 6.39 12.96 29.45
N ARG A 6 6.90 14.21 29.47
CA ARG A 6 7.00 15.05 28.28
C ARG A 6 7.94 14.45 27.20
N GLN A 7 9.06 13.87 27.62
CA GLN A 7 10.00 13.26 26.65
C GLN A 7 9.46 11.96 26.04
N MET A 8 8.76 11.14 26.81
CA MET A 8 8.05 9.96 26.27
C MET A 8 6.98 10.39 25.27
N CYS A 9 6.17 11.40 25.59
CA CYS A 9 5.16 11.93 24.66
C CYS A 9 5.74 12.49 23.36
N ILE A 10 6.96 13.03 23.33
CA ILE A 10 7.58 13.56 22.10
C ILE A 10 8.03 12.44 21.19
N ARG A 11 8.74 11.43 21.69
CA ARG A 11 9.17 10.27 20.91
C ARG A 11 7.97 9.47 20.36
N ASP A 12 6.92 9.36 21.12
CA ASP A 12 5.70 8.65 20.69
C ASP A 12 4.94 9.46 19.63
N ARG A 13 4.96 10.79 19.71
CA ARG A 13 4.40 11.67 18.67
C ARG A 13 5.16 11.55 17.34
N GLU A 14 6.49 11.49 17.35
CA GLU A 14 7.29 11.30 16.15
C GLU A 14 6.99 9.95 15.46
N LYS A 15 6.90 8.88 16.24
CA LYS A 15 6.54 7.55 15.73
C LYS A 15 5.12 7.54 15.14
N LEU A 16 4.18 8.19 15.83
CA LEU A 16 2.81 8.27 15.36
C LEU A 16 2.71 9.12 14.10
N ALA A 17 3.42 10.26 14.05
CA ALA A 17 3.45 11.14 12.88
C ALA A 17 3.97 10.40 11.63
N LYS A 18 5.05 9.63 11.76
CA LYS A 18 5.56 8.78 10.66
C LYS A 18 4.53 7.75 10.21
N GLY A 19 3.84 7.10 11.14
CA GLY A 19 2.82 6.08 10.85
C GLY A 19 1.48 6.63 10.35
N THR A 20 1.30 7.95 10.35
CA THR A 20 0.06 8.62 9.92
C THR A 20 0.30 9.60 8.77
N SER A 21 1.36 9.42 8.00
CA SER A 21 1.61 10.21 6.80
C SER A 21 0.39 10.10 5.85
N GLY A 22 -0.09 11.24 5.36
CA GLY A 22 -1.28 11.32 4.52
C GLY A 22 -2.63 11.29 5.24
N PHE A 23 -2.67 11.16 6.58
CA PHE A 23 -3.91 11.24 7.33
C PHE A 23 -4.44 12.67 7.38
N THR A 24 -5.75 12.81 7.22
CA THR A 24 -6.46 14.05 7.48
C THR A 24 -6.70 14.25 8.99
N GLY A 25 -7.12 15.46 9.38
CA GLY A 25 -7.53 15.69 10.77
C GLY A 25 -8.66 14.77 11.24
N ALA A 26 -9.59 14.41 10.36
CA ALA A 26 -10.67 13.47 10.62
C ALA A 26 -10.15 12.03 10.83
N ASP A 27 -9.15 11.60 10.06
CA ASP A 27 -8.53 10.30 10.23
C ASP A 27 -7.79 10.21 11.58
N LEU A 28 -7.10 11.28 11.99
CA LEU A 28 -6.42 11.37 13.29
C LEU A 28 -7.41 11.34 14.44
N GLU A 29 -8.55 12.03 14.34
CA GLU A 29 -9.62 11.97 15.33
C GLU A 29 -10.18 10.54 15.45
N ASN A 30 -10.48 9.90 14.32
CA ASN A 30 -10.94 8.51 14.28
C ASN A 30 -9.91 7.56 14.90
N LEU A 31 -8.63 7.74 14.59
CA LEU A 31 -7.53 6.97 15.17
C LEU A 31 -7.50 7.05 16.70
N LEU A 32 -7.60 8.27 17.25
CA LEU A 32 -7.59 8.48 18.70
C LEU A 32 -8.83 7.87 19.36
N ASN A 33 -10.00 8.01 18.73
CA ASN A 33 -11.24 7.40 19.20
C ASN A 33 -11.15 5.86 19.22
N GLU A 34 -10.62 5.24 18.15
CA GLU A 34 -10.39 3.81 18.11
C GLU A 34 -9.39 3.32 19.14
N ALA A 35 -8.32 4.08 19.41
CA ALA A 35 -7.35 3.77 20.44
C ALA A 35 -7.98 3.84 21.84
N ALA A 36 -8.84 4.82 22.09
CA ALA A 36 -9.59 4.93 23.35
C ALA A 36 -10.54 3.76 23.55
N LEU A 37 -11.21 3.31 22.49
CA LEU A 37 -12.09 2.12 22.53
C LEU A 37 -11.29 0.83 22.81
N LEU A 38 -10.08 0.70 22.26
CA LEU A 38 -9.20 -0.44 22.53
C LEU A 38 -8.74 -0.47 23.98
N ALA A 39 -8.28 0.68 24.50
CA ALA A 39 -7.91 0.81 25.92
C ALA A 39 -9.09 0.52 26.86
N GLY A 40 -10.28 1.06 26.56
CA GLY A 40 -11.49 0.83 27.34
C GLY A 40 -11.94 -0.65 27.35
N ARG A 41 -11.78 -1.38 26.26
CA ARG A 41 -12.07 -2.84 26.22
C ARG A 41 -11.16 -3.69 27.13
N ARG A 42 -9.98 -3.16 27.46
CA ARG A 42 -8.99 -3.80 28.36
C ARG A 42 -9.02 -3.24 29.79
N ASP A 43 -10.00 -2.38 30.10
CA ASP A 43 -10.11 -1.67 31.37
C ASP A 43 -8.86 -0.83 31.73
N GLU A 44 -8.13 -0.37 30.71
CA GLU A 44 -6.96 0.49 30.88
C GLU A 44 -7.39 1.95 31.07
N LYS A 45 -6.70 2.65 31.97
CA LYS A 45 -6.99 4.05 32.31
C LYS A 45 -6.37 5.09 31.34
N ALA A 46 -5.50 4.63 30.45
CA ALA A 46 -4.79 5.47 29.49
C ALA A 46 -4.54 4.74 28.18
N ILE A 47 -4.53 5.49 27.08
CA ILE A 47 -4.18 5.00 25.76
C ILE A 47 -2.68 4.75 25.72
N THR A 48 -2.26 3.56 25.29
CA THR A 48 -0.86 3.18 25.10
C THR A 48 -0.42 3.39 23.65
N MET A 49 0.90 3.35 23.40
CA MET A 49 1.42 3.38 22.02
C MET A 49 0.99 2.16 21.23
N ALA A 50 0.82 1.02 21.86
CA ALA A 50 0.31 -0.21 21.21
C ALA A 50 -1.13 -0.02 20.72
N ASP A 51 -1.98 0.68 21.47
CA ASP A 51 -3.35 1.01 21.06
C ASP A 51 -3.35 1.92 19.84
N LEU A 52 -2.49 2.94 19.85
CA LEU A 52 -2.34 3.86 18.73
C LEU A 52 -1.88 3.13 17.47
N GLN A 53 -0.85 2.29 17.55
CA GLN A 53 -0.35 1.52 16.42
C GLN A 53 -1.43 0.57 15.86
N GLN A 54 -2.14 -0.13 16.73
CA GLN A 54 -3.23 -1.01 16.31
C GLN A 54 -4.38 -0.23 15.67
N SER A 55 -4.65 0.98 16.15
CA SER A 55 -5.67 1.85 15.60
C SER A 55 -5.29 2.42 14.24
N VAL A 56 -4.00 2.76 14.00
CA VAL A 56 -3.50 3.13 12.66
C VAL A 56 -3.85 2.04 11.67
N ILE A 57 -3.52 0.80 11.98
CA ILE A 57 -3.81 -0.34 11.12
C ILE A 57 -5.31 -0.52 10.90
N LYS A 58 -6.11 -0.33 11.94
CA LYS A 58 -7.58 -0.43 11.85
C LYS A 58 -8.18 0.66 10.97
N VAL A 59 -7.66 1.88 11.01
CA VAL A 59 -8.13 2.99 10.16
C VAL A 59 -7.75 2.75 8.70
N ILE A 60 -6.53 2.26 8.42
CA ILE A 60 -6.04 2.00 7.07
C ILE A 60 -6.73 0.77 6.44
N ALA A 61 -6.79 -0.33 7.17
CA ALA A 61 -7.12 -1.66 6.66
C ALA A 61 -8.51 -2.18 7.09
N GLY A 62 -9.18 -1.47 7.98
CA GLY A 62 -10.45 -1.89 8.57
C GLY A 62 -10.30 -2.89 9.72
N PRO A 63 -11.42 -3.32 10.32
CA PRO A 63 -11.44 -4.25 11.44
C PRO A 63 -11.02 -5.66 11.02
N GLU A 64 -10.42 -6.38 11.98
CA GLU A 64 -10.12 -7.81 11.83
C GLU A 64 -11.38 -8.66 11.74
N LYS A 65 -11.36 -9.65 10.85
CA LYS A 65 -12.46 -10.60 10.66
C LYS A 65 -12.14 -11.94 11.35
N HIS A 66 -12.36 -12.01 12.64
CA HIS A 66 -12.10 -13.24 13.41
C HIS A 66 -13.11 -14.36 13.19
N SER A 67 -14.30 -14.06 12.64
CA SER A 67 -15.36 -15.04 12.39
C SER A 67 -15.17 -15.86 11.11
N ARG A 68 -14.20 -15.50 10.24
CA ARG A 68 -13.95 -16.23 9.00
C ARG A 68 -13.13 -17.48 9.28
N VAL A 69 -13.70 -18.64 8.99
CA VAL A 69 -12.98 -19.91 9.00
C VAL A 69 -12.20 -20.03 7.70
N ILE A 70 -10.87 -19.94 7.77
CA ILE A 70 -9.98 -20.02 6.62
C ILE A 70 -9.36 -21.42 6.59
N PRO A 71 -9.49 -22.18 5.49
CA PRO A 71 -8.81 -23.46 5.32
C PRO A 71 -7.29 -23.33 5.44
N GLU A 72 -6.60 -24.36 5.91
CA GLU A 72 -5.16 -24.34 6.15
C GLU A 72 -4.36 -24.07 4.85
N HIS A 73 -4.82 -24.58 3.71
CA HIS A 73 -4.16 -24.32 2.44
C HIS A 73 -4.26 -22.84 2.02
N GLU A 74 -5.39 -22.14 2.26
CA GLU A 74 -5.54 -20.72 2.00
C GLU A 74 -4.67 -19.89 2.98
N ARG A 75 -4.59 -20.30 4.25
CA ARG A 75 -3.69 -19.65 5.23
C ARG A 75 -2.24 -19.72 4.79
N ARG A 76 -1.82 -20.92 4.35
CA ARG A 76 -0.47 -21.15 3.84
C ARG A 76 -0.20 -20.31 2.58
N LEU A 77 -1.15 -20.28 1.64
CA LEU A 77 -1.07 -19.46 0.44
C LEU A 77 -0.89 -18.00 0.79
N THR A 78 -1.77 -17.45 1.63
CA THR A 78 -1.70 -16.05 2.09
C THR A 78 -0.37 -15.76 2.79
N ALA A 79 0.11 -16.66 3.64
CA ALA A 79 1.37 -16.46 4.35
C ALA A 79 2.57 -16.34 3.42
N TYR A 80 2.67 -17.18 2.40
CA TYR A 80 3.75 -17.08 1.40
C TYR A 80 3.58 -15.88 0.50
N HIS A 81 2.36 -15.52 0.12
CA HIS A 81 2.06 -14.33 -0.66
C HIS A 81 2.55 -13.07 0.05
N GLU A 82 2.11 -12.85 1.30
CA GLU A 82 2.52 -11.68 2.09
C GLU A 82 4.03 -11.67 2.41
N ALA A 83 4.58 -12.84 2.71
CA ALA A 83 6.03 -12.97 2.91
C ALA A 83 6.81 -12.62 1.63
N GLY A 84 6.28 -12.96 0.45
CA GLY A 84 6.86 -12.63 -0.84
C GLY A 84 6.99 -11.13 -1.05
N HIS A 85 5.92 -10.37 -0.77
CA HIS A 85 5.97 -8.91 -0.79
C HIS A 85 7.04 -8.38 0.16
N ALA A 86 7.01 -8.84 1.41
CA ALA A 86 7.92 -8.38 2.44
C ALA A 86 9.39 -8.65 2.10
N VAL A 87 9.73 -9.84 1.62
CA VAL A 87 11.11 -10.21 1.25
C VAL A 87 11.61 -9.36 0.09
N VAL A 88 10.81 -9.21 -0.98
CA VAL A 88 11.21 -8.40 -2.13
C VAL A 88 11.40 -6.94 -1.73
N MET A 89 10.45 -6.37 -1.01
CA MET A 89 10.54 -4.96 -0.61
C MET A 89 11.63 -4.68 0.42
N HIS A 90 11.92 -5.63 1.31
CA HIS A 90 13.04 -5.50 2.25
C HIS A 90 14.41 -5.58 1.56
N THR A 91 14.49 -6.34 0.46
CA THR A 91 15.78 -6.57 -0.24
C THR A 91 16.09 -5.45 -1.23
N LEU A 92 15.07 -4.81 -1.80
CA LEU A 92 15.26 -3.76 -2.79
C LEU A 92 15.53 -2.41 -2.12
N PRO A 93 16.52 -1.64 -2.59
CA PRO A 93 16.80 -0.31 -2.08
C PRO A 93 15.65 0.67 -2.43
N ASP A 94 15.59 1.76 -1.69
CA ASP A 94 14.68 2.90 -1.92
C ASP A 94 13.18 2.61 -1.71
N LEU A 95 12.81 1.44 -1.22
CA LEU A 95 11.44 1.12 -0.83
C LEU A 95 11.21 1.41 0.65
N ASP A 96 9.95 1.65 0.99
CA ASP A 96 9.56 1.88 2.37
C ASP A 96 9.71 0.58 3.19
N PRO A 97 10.17 0.68 4.45
CA PRO A 97 10.40 -0.49 5.28
C PRO A 97 9.11 -1.23 5.60
N VAL A 98 9.21 -2.55 5.67
CA VAL A 98 8.10 -3.40 6.11
C VAL A 98 7.83 -3.13 7.58
N HIS A 99 6.64 -2.63 7.88
CA HIS A 99 6.19 -2.35 9.24
C HIS A 99 5.52 -3.56 9.87
N GLN A 100 4.63 -4.21 9.14
CA GLN A 100 3.88 -5.35 9.64
C GLN A 100 3.45 -6.28 8.51
N ILE A 101 3.47 -7.59 8.79
CA ILE A 101 2.89 -8.63 7.95
C ILE A 101 1.80 -9.31 8.77
N THR A 102 0.63 -9.54 8.19
CA THR A 102 -0.48 -10.26 8.84
C THR A 102 -1.23 -11.14 7.87
N ILE A 103 -1.60 -12.32 8.33
CA ILE A 103 -2.50 -13.24 7.63
C ILE A 103 -3.92 -13.21 8.23
N VAL A 104 -4.18 -12.28 9.14
CA VAL A 104 -5.51 -12.05 9.69
C VAL A 104 -6.32 -11.24 8.69
N PRO A 105 -7.46 -11.74 8.20
CA PRO A 105 -8.26 -11.04 7.21
C PRO A 105 -8.78 -9.70 7.74
N ARG A 106 -8.67 -8.67 6.88
CA ARG A 106 -9.23 -7.33 7.14
C ARG A 106 -9.95 -6.83 5.89
N GLY A 107 -11.12 -6.24 6.05
CA GLY A 107 -11.89 -5.74 4.91
C GLY A 107 -12.11 -6.82 3.84
N GLN A 108 -11.62 -6.62 2.64
CA GLN A 108 -11.65 -7.57 1.51
C GLN A 108 -10.37 -8.42 1.42
N ALA A 109 -9.30 -8.05 2.12
CA ALA A 109 -8.00 -8.72 2.05
C ALA A 109 -7.95 -9.98 2.93
N GLY A 110 -7.33 -11.05 2.42
CA GLY A 110 -7.04 -12.28 3.17
C GLY A 110 -5.84 -12.16 4.10
N GLY A 111 -4.87 -11.35 3.75
CA GLY A 111 -3.70 -10.94 4.50
C GLY A 111 -3.30 -9.52 4.10
N MET A 112 -2.21 -9.02 4.66
CA MET A 112 -1.72 -7.69 4.35
C MET A 112 -0.27 -7.52 4.78
N THR A 113 0.52 -6.92 3.91
CA THR A 113 1.85 -6.40 4.22
C THR A 113 1.78 -4.87 4.25
N ILE A 114 2.09 -4.28 5.39
CA ILE A 114 2.01 -2.83 5.63
C ILE A 114 3.41 -2.24 5.58
N PHE A 115 3.56 -1.20 4.79
CA PHE A 115 4.77 -0.38 4.67
C PHE A 115 4.46 0.99 5.23
N LEU A 116 5.40 1.55 5.97
CA LEU A 116 5.29 2.92 6.45
C LEU A 116 6.50 3.72 5.94
N PRO A 117 6.27 4.84 5.28
CA PRO A 117 7.34 5.68 4.80
C PRO A 117 8.16 6.23 5.98
N ASP A 118 9.48 6.15 5.88
CA ASP A 118 10.39 6.77 6.84
C ASP A 118 10.50 8.28 6.62
N GLU A 119 10.25 8.73 5.39
CA GLU A 119 10.40 10.12 4.96
C GLU A 119 9.25 10.54 4.04
N ASP A 120 8.86 11.81 4.10
CA ASP A 120 7.92 12.40 3.13
C ASP A 120 8.63 12.65 1.80
N ARG A 121 8.30 11.84 0.78
CA ARG A 121 8.88 11.95 -0.56
C ARG A 121 7.96 12.74 -1.47
N SER A 122 8.45 13.86 -1.99
CA SER A 122 7.74 14.65 -2.99
C SER A 122 7.95 14.16 -4.43
N TYR A 123 9.04 13.41 -4.67
CA TYR A 123 9.39 12.91 -6.00
C TYR A 123 9.79 11.43 -5.93
N LEU A 124 9.37 10.66 -6.94
CA LEU A 124 9.71 9.25 -7.08
C LEU A 124 10.61 9.06 -8.31
N SER A 125 11.74 8.38 -8.12
CA SER A 125 12.65 8.06 -9.21
C SER A 125 12.12 6.89 -10.05
N ARG A 126 12.63 6.74 -11.29
CA ARG A 126 12.35 5.57 -12.12
C ARG A 126 12.71 4.26 -11.41
N THR A 127 13.86 4.22 -10.73
CA THR A 127 14.30 3.06 -9.97
C THR A 127 13.32 2.73 -8.85
N HIS A 128 12.85 3.73 -8.10
CA HIS A 128 11.85 3.54 -7.05
C HIS A 128 10.55 2.93 -7.61
N LEU A 129 10.07 3.42 -8.75
CA LEU A 129 8.85 2.90 -9.38
C LEU A 129 9.02 1.46 -9.88
N LEU A 130 10.17 1.12 -10.48
CA LEU A 130 10.49 -0.25 -10.90
C LEU A 130 10.58 -1.20 -9.69
N ASN A 131 11.23 -0.78 -8.62
CA ASN A 131 11.30 -1.53 -7.38
C ASN A 131 9.91 -1.72 -6.74
N SER A 132 9.05 -0.71 -6.83
CA SER A 132 7.65 -0.80 -6.38
C SER A 132 6.85 -1.83 -7.18
N ILE A 133 7.03 -1.88 -8.50
CA ILE A 133 6.42 -2.91 -9.36
C ILE A 133 6.92 -4.31 -8.94
N ALA A 134 8.23 -4.47 -8.75
CA ALA A 134 8.78 -5.74 -8.29
C ALA A 134 8.22 -6.15 -6.93
N GLY A 135 8.08 -5.20 -6.00
CA GLY A 135 7.46 -5.42 -4.69
C GLY A 135 6.00 -5.90 -4.81
N LEU A 136 5.20 -5.26 -5.68
CA LEU A 136 3.82 -5.67 -5.95
C LEU A 136 3.71 -7.08 -6.53
N LEU A 137 4.68 -7.51 -7.33
CA LEU A 137 4.69 -8.85 -7.93
C LEU A 137 5.31 -9.92 -7.02
N GLY A 138 5.90 -9.52 -5.89
CA GLY A 138 6.58 -10.41 -4.94
C GLY A 138 5.69 -11.52 -4.39
N GLY A 139 4.44 -11.20 -4.05
CA GLY A 139 3.47 -12.18 -3.56
C GLY A 139 3.17 -13.28 -4.59
N ARG A 140 2.91 -12.89 -5.82
CA ARG A 140 2.70 -13.80 -6.95
C ARG A 140 3.91 -14.69 -7.23
N ALA A 141 5.11 -14.11 -7.19
CA ALA A 141 6.35 -14.86 -7.40
C ALA A 141 6.56 -15.90 -6.29
N ALA A 142 6.25 -15.56 -5.05
CA ALA A 142 6.35 -16.49 -3.92
C ALA A 142 5.35 -17.65 -4.03
N GLU A 143 4.10 -17.41 -4.44
CA GLU A 143 3.13 -18.46 -4.73
C GLU A 143 3.69 -19.46 -5.75
N GLN A 144 4.18 -18.97 -6.88
CA GLN A 144 4.71 -19.81 -7.95
C GLN A 144 5.93 -20.61 -7.51
N LEU A 145 6.88 -19.99 -6.79
CA LEU A 145 8.13 -20.63 -6.37
C LEU A 145 7.93 -21.69 -5.29
N VAL A 146 7.04 -21.44 -4.33
CA VAL A 146 6.91 -22.28 -3.14
C VAL A 146 5.75 -23.26 -3.24
N LEU A 147 4.64 -22.86 -3.85
CA LEU A 147 3.44 -23.70 -3.97
C LEU A 147 3.35 -24.39 -5.33
N GLY A 148 4.13 -23.95 -6.34
CA GLY A 148 4.09 -24.48 -7.69
C GLY A 148 2.84 -24.10 -8.46
N ASP A 149 2.01 -23.21 -7.93
CA ASP A 149 0.75 -22.76 -8.50
C ASP A 149 0.55 -21.27 -8.22
N ILE A 150 -0.46 -20.68 -8.83
CA ILE A 150 -0.78 -19.25 -8.76
C ILE A 150 -2.26 -19.06 -8.47
N SER A 151 -2.59 -18.06 -7.68
CA SER A 151 -3.97 -17.79 -7.27
C SER A 151 -4.51 -16.47 -7.83
N THR A 152 -5.82 -16.29 -7.68
CA THR A 152 -6.48 -15.00 -7.98
C THR A 152 -6.18 -13.93 -6.93
N GLY A 153 -5.53 -14.28 -5.82
CA GLY A 153 -5.19 -13.36 -4.73
C GLY A 153 -4.35 -12.18 -5.18
N ALA A 154 -3.43 -12.41 -6.13
CA ALA A 154 -2.56 -11.39 -6.70
C ALA A 154 -3.24 -10.42 -7.69
N SER A 155 -4.53 -10.51 -7.94
CA SER A 155 -5.22 -9.71 -8.97
C SER A 155 -5.11 -8.20 -8.75
N ASN A 156 -5.21 -7.75 -7.51
CA ASN A 156 -5.06 -6.34 -7.17
C ASN A 156 -3.61 -5.84 -7.36
N ASP A 157 -2.64 -6.64 -6.98
CA ASP A 157 -1.21 -6.30 -7.11
C ASP A 157 -0.78 -6.23 -8.57
N ILE A 158 -1.24 -7.16 -9.40
CA ILE A 158 -1.03 -7.14 -10.84
C ILE A 158 -1.69 -5.90 -11.46
N SER A 159 -2.91 -5.56 -11.06
CA SER A 159 -3.60 -4.36 -11.54
C SER A 159 -2.82 -3.09 -11.19
N ARG A 160 -2.37 -2.96 -9.95
CA ARG A 160 -1.57 -1.82 -9.47
C ARG A 160 -0.22 -1.74 -10.17
N ALA A 161 0.48 -2.86 -10.34
CA ALA A 161 1.74 -2.94 -11.05
C ALA A 161 1.58 -2.50 -12.52
N THR A 162 0.53 -2.98 -13.20
CA THR A 162 0.20 -2.59 -14.57
C THR A 162 -0.13 -1.11 -14.70
N GLN A 163 -0.94 -0.56 -13.78
CA GLN A 163 -1.26 0.87 -13.78
C GLN A 163 -0.01 1.72 -13.55
N LEU A 164 0.89 1.29 -12.67
CA LEU A 164 2.14 2.00 -12.40
C LEU A 164 3.05 1.97 -13.64
N ALA A 165 3.22 0.82 -14.29
CA ALA A 165 3.99 0.68 -15.50
C ALA A 165 3.44 1.57 -16.63
N ARG A 166 2.11 1.59 -16.82
CA ARG A 166 1.47 2.48 -17.80
C ARG A 166 1.69 3.95 -17.51
N LYS A 167 1.61 4.38 -16.24
CA LYS A 167 1.94 5.76 -15.85
C LYS A 167 3.40 6.11 -16.12
N MET A 168 4.33 5.17 -15.89
CA MET A 168 5.75 5.40 -16.19
C MET A 168 5.97 5.68 -17.66
N VAL A 169 5.30 4.95 -18.56
CA VAL A 169 5.40 5.15 -20.01
C VAL A 169 4.56 6.33 -20.47
N GLY A 170 3.27 6.35 -20.13
CA GLY A 170 2.30 7.28 -20.72
C GLY A 170 2.27 8.66 -20.09
N THR A 171 2.57 8.77 -18.78
CA THR A 171 2.45 10.04 -18.04
C THR A 171 3.82 10.64 -17.69
N TYR A 172 4.75 9.80 -17.23
CA TYR A 172 6.04 10.30 -16.69
C TYR A 172 7.18 10.32 -17.72
N GLY A 173 6.96 9.79 -18.94
CA GLY A 173 7.97 9.76 -19.98
C GLY A 173 9.23 9.00 -19.58
N MET A 174 9.07 7.89 -18.83
CA MET A 174 10.18 7.10 -18.29
C MET A 174 10.55 5.89 -19.15
N SER A 175 10.05 5.82 -20.39
CA SER A 175 10.42 4.77 -21.36
C SER A 175 11.66 5.17 -22.13
N ASP A 176 12.62 4.25 -22.28
CA ASP A 176 13.83 4.49 -23.09
C ASP A 176 13.52 4.52 -24.60
N ARG A 177 12.45 3.84 -25.03
CA ARG A 177 12.00 3.78 -26.43
C ARG A 177 11.16 5.00 -26.83
N MET A 178 10.23 5.41 -25.95
CA MET A 178 9.29 6.51 -26.21
C MET A 178 9.88 7.88 -25.86
N GLY A 179 10.92 7.93 -25.03
CA GLY A 179 11.52 9.18 -24.56
C GLY A 179 10.64 9.95 -23.58
N SER A 180 10.97 11.23 -23.40
CA SER A 180 10.29 12.12 -22.44
C SER A 180 9.03 12.76 -23.06
N VAL A 181 8.06 11.92 -23.44
CA VAL A 181 6.78 12.34 -24.02
C VAL A 181 5.64 11.87 -23.10
N ALA A 182 4.65 12.73 -22.87
CA ALA A 182 3.43 12.39 -22.17
C ALA A 182 2.31 12.12 -23.18
N PHE A 183 1.81 10.89 -23.18
CA PHE A 183 0.71 10.44 -24.06
C PHE A 183 -0.66 10.53 -23.38
N ASP A 184 -0.70 10.49 -22.06
CA ASP A 184 -1.92 10.63 -21.24
C ASP A 184 -2.18 12.08 -20.80
N ALA A 185 -1.75 13.06 -21.60
CA ALA A 185 -1.97 14.45 -21.29
C ALA A 185 -3.45 14.84 -21.45
N GLY A 186 -4.18 14.84 -20.32
CA GLY A 186 -5.45 15.54 -20.19
C GLY A 186 -6.72 14.68 -20.23
N HIS A 187 -7.00 13.98 -19.15
CA HIS A 187 -8.36 13.57 -18.80
C HIS A 187 -8.92 14.39 -17.60
N ASP A 188 -8.48 15.65 -17.48
CA ASP A 188 -9.11 16.62 -16.59
C ASP A 188 -10.17 17.41 -17.37
N GLU A 189 -11.35 16.83 -17.50
CA GLU A 189 -12.65 17.50 -17.52
C GLU A 189 -13.70 16.51 -18.01
N VAL A 190 -14.31 15.81 -17.08
CA VAL A 190 -15.58 15.13 -17.33
C VAL A 190 -16.67 16.18 -17.40
N PHE A 191 -16.87 16.78 -18.56
CA PHE A 191 -18.08 17.49 -18.87
C PHE A 191 -19.14 16.44 -19.24
N ILE A 192 -20.12 16.24 -18.36
CA ILE A 192 -21.28 15.38 -18.54
C ILE A 192 -21.97 15.77 -19.84
N GLY A 193 -21.78 14.98 -20.90
CA GLY A 193 -22.45 15.21 -22.19
C GLY A 193 -21.67 14.85 -23.44
N ARG A 194 -20.39 14.52 -23.38
CA ARG A 194 -19.59 14.14 -24.54
C ARG A 194 -18.88 12.79 -24.36
N SER A 195 -19.68 11.75 -24.21
CA SER A 195 -19.23 10.36 -24.41
C SER A 195 -19.31 10.06 -25.90
N MET A 196 -18.45 10.67 -26.73
CA MET A 196 -18.32 10.29 -28.12
C MET A 196 -16.84 10.19 -28.48
N ALA A 197 -16.42 8.97 -28.78
CA ALA A 197 -15.16 8.59 -29.41
C ALA A 197 -13.91 9.31 -28.82
N GLN A 198 -13.34 8.72 -27.78
CA GLN A 198 -11.96 9.06 -27.36
C GLN A 198 -11.01 8.76 -28.52
N THR A 199 -10.75 9.76 -29.34
CA THR A 199 -9.66 9.72 -30.31
C THR A 199 -8.37 9.71 -29.52
N ARG A 200 -7.64 8.58 -29.56
CA ARG A 200 -6.30 8.51 -29.01
C ARG A 200 -5.42 9.56 -29.69
N PRO A 201 -4.68 10.40 -28.97
CA PRO A 201 -3.85 11.47 -29.56
C PRO A 201 -2.56 10.95 -30.20
N TYR A 202 -2.44 9.64 -30.44
CA TYR A 202 -1.26 8.97 -30.98
C TYR A 202 -1.65 7.85 -31.97
N SER A 203 -0.70 7.47 -32.83
CA SER A 203 -0.89 6.45 -33.86
C SER A 203 -1.02 5.03 -33.27
N GLU A 204 -1.56 4.10 -34.06
CA GLU A 204 -1.62 2.66 -33.68
C GLU A 204 -0.21 2.07 -33.50
N GLU A 205 0.79 2.56 -34.22
CA GLU A 205 2.19 2.16 -34.08
C GLU A 205 2.71 2.58 -32.69
N THR A 206 2.44 3.82 -32.28
CA THR A 206 2.78 4.30 -30.93
C THR A 206 2.04 3.51 -29.86
N ALA A 207 0.77 3.17 -30.07
CA ALA A 207 0.01 2.35 -29.14
C ALA A 207 0.63 0.96 -28.95
N ALA A 208 1.07 0.33 -30.06
CA ALA A 208 1.74 -0.97 -30.02
C ALA A 208 3.12 -0.93 -29.34
N GLU A 209 3.79 0.22 -29.38
CA GLU A 209 5.06 0.40 -28.65
C GLU A 209 4.89 0.67 -27.16
N MET A 210 3.73 1.15 -26.74
CA MET A 210 3.38 1.39 -25.32
C MET A 210 2.95 0.10 -24.60
N ASP A 211 2.44 -0.89 -25.32
CA ASP A 211 2.05 -2.21 -24.80
C ASP A 211 3.28 -3.15 -24.72
#